data_2613b40510405983d2e94c3d8fa84820
#
_entry.id   2613b40510405983d2e94c3d8fa84820
#
_cell.length_a   1.000
_cell.length_b   1.000
_cell.length_c   1.000
_cell.angle_alpha   90.00
_cell.angle_beta   90.00
_cell.angle_gamma   90.00
#
_symmetry.space_group_name_H-M   'P 1'
#
loop_
_entity.id
_entity.type
_entity.pdbx_description
1 polymer ?
#
loop_
_entity_poly.entity_id
_entity_poly.type
_entity_poly.pdbx_seq_one_letter_code
_entity_poly.pdbx_strand_id
1 'polypeptide(L)'
;IALIEGKAENILIGERVALNFISHISGIATKTNQFVKLVNKKCKICCTRKTIPTLRVMQKYAVKLGGGTNHRFNLSDEFLIKDNHIAGSDIKTLVSLAIKNKKGRKITVEVDNLNQLEQIMGLKFNTVLFDNMNNKTLKAGVKMAKKYYETEASGNINLKTAKKIASTGVDRISIGILTHSVSAVDFKLEI
;
A
#
# COMPACT_ATOMS: atom_id res chain seq x y z
N ILE A 1 -18.48 -20.35 -11.42
CA ILE A 1 -17.56 -19.78 -10.40
C ILE A 1 -17.97 -20.28 -9.02
N ALA A 2 -19.24 -20.22 -8.69
CA ALA A 2 -19.82 -20.76 -7.47
C ALA A 2 -21.23 -21.28 -7.74
N LEU A 3 -21.65 -22.31 -7.00
CA LEU A 3 -23.02 -22.81 -6.95
C LEU A 3 -23.62 -22.38 -5.61
N ILE A 4 -24.87 -21.93 -5.64
CA ILE A 4 -25.62 -21.53 -4.44
C ILE A 4 -26.88 -22.39 -4.39
N GLU A 5 -27.07 -23.09 -3.28
CA GLU A 5 -28.26 -23.91 -3.02
C GLU A 5 -29.05 -23.37 -1.84
N GLY A 6 -30.35 -23.27 -1.99
CA GLY A 6 -31.22 -22.76 -0.94
C GLY A 6 -32.63 -22.46 -1.43
N LYS A 7 -33.46 -21.90 -0.55
CA LYS A 7 -34.78 -21.40 -0.94
C LYS A 7 -34.65 -20.22 -1.89
N ALA A 8 -35.36 -20.25 -3.02
CA ALA A 8 -35.26 -19.19 -4.05
C ALA A 8 -35.48 -17.78 -3.49
N GLU A 9 -36.44 -17.61 -2.59
CA GLU A 9 -36.72 -16.34 -1.92
C GLU A 9 -35.48 -15.78 -1.20
N ASN A 10 -34.76 -16.62 -0.41
CA ASN A 10 -33.59 -16.20 0.32
C ASN A 10 -32.42 -15.86 -0.61
N ILE A 11 -32.25 -16.62 -1.71
CA ILE A 11 -31.24 -16.36 -2.73
C ILE A 11 -31.50 -14.99 -3.37
N LEU A 12 -32.73 -14.72 -3.79
CA LEU A 12 -33.10 -13.45 -4.44
C LEU A 12 -32.94 -12.24 -3.50
N ILE A 13 -33.32 -12.39 -2.20
CA ILE A 13 -33.13 -11.33 -1.20
C ILE A 13 -31.63 -10.99 -1.02
N GLY A 14 -30.76 -12.01 -0.99
CA GLY A 14 -29.31 -11.83 -0.75
C GLY A 14 -28.49 -11.46 -2.00
N GLU A 15 -29.02 -11.74 -3.20
CA GLU A 15 -28.31 -11.66 -4.47
C GLU A 15 -27.54 -10.35 -4.66
N ARG A 16 -28.27 -9.24 -4.62
CA ARG A 16 -27.65 -7.93 -4.96
C ARG A 16 -26.51 -7.55 -4.01
N VAL A 17 -26.69 -7.79 -2.73
CA VAL A 17 -25.63 -7.52 -1.73
C VAL A 17 -24.42 -8.40 -1.96
N ALA A 18 -24.63 -9.71 -2.18
CA ALA A 18 -23.55 -10.65 -2.45
C ALA A 18 -22.79 -10.29 -3.74
N LEU A 19 -23.50 -9.99 -4.83
CA LEU A 19 -22.90 -9.58 -6.10
C LEU A 19 -22.10 -8.27 -5.96
N ASN A 20 -22.61 -7.28 -5.22
CA ASN A 20 -21.90 -6.04 -5.00
C ASN A 20 -20.56 -6.27 -4.27
N PHE A 21 -20.56 -7.09 -3.22
CA PHE A 21 -19.32 -7.43 -2.50
C PHE A 21 -18.34 -8.20 -3.38
N ILE A 22 -18.76 -9.29 -4.02
CA ILE A 22 -17.86 -10.11 -4.82
C ILE A 22 -17.29 -9.32 -6.00
N SER A 23 -18.08 -8.50 -6.66
CA SER A 23 -17.66 -7.63 -7.77
C SER A 23 -16.58 -6.66 -7.34
N HIS A 24 -16.79 -5.95 -6.23
CA HIS A 24 -15.82 -4.98 -5.70
C HIS A 24 -14.52 -5.65 -5.25
N ILE A 25 -14.63 -6.71 -4.44
CA ILE A 25 -13.46 -7.41 -3.88
C ILE A 25 -12.63 -8.10 -4.98
N SER A 26 -13.29 -8.70 -5.98
CA SER A 26 -12.62 -9.28 -7.15
C SER A 26 -11.92 -8.21 -7.99
N GLY A 27 -12.50 -7.03 -8.12
CA GLY A 27 -11.87 -5.89 -8.77
C GLY A 27 -10.54 -5.50 -8.11
N ILE A 28 -10.50 -5.45 -6.78
CA ILE A 28 -9.28 -5.17 -6.01
C ILE A 28 -8.21 -6.26 -6.25
N ALA A 29 -8.59 -7.53 -6.16
CA ALA A 29 -7.67 -8.65 -6.38
C ALA A 29 -7.11 -8.62 -7.81
N THR A 30 -7.97 -8.41 -8.81
CA THR A 30 -7.61 -8.31 -10.23
C THR A 30 -6.65 -7.14 -10.47
N LYS A 31 -6.98 -5.94 -9.95
CA LYS A 31 -6.13 -4.76 -10.08
C LYS A 31 -4.77 -4.96 -9.42
N THR A 32 -4.75 -5.55 -8.22
CA THR A 32 -3.52 -5.87 -7.53
C THR A 32 -2.65 -6.83 -8.34
N ASN A 33 -3.25 -7.89 -8.89
CA ASN A 33 -2.54 -8.87 -9.72
C ASN A 33 -1.93 -8.25 -10.97
N GLN A 34 -2.62 -7.28 -11.62
CA GLN A 34 -2.07 -6.53 -12.74
C GLN A 34 -0.76 -5.83 -12.37
N PHE A 35 -0.73 -5.14 -11.21
CA PHE A 35 0.49 -4.48 -10.74
C PHE A 35 1.59 -5.49 -10.38
N VAL A 36 1.24 -6.58 -9.68
CA VAL A 36 2.20 -7.64 -9.30
C VAL A 36 2.87 -8.25 -10.54
N LYS A 37 2.08 -8.60 -11.56
CA LYS A 37 2.61 -9.10 -12.83
C LYS A 37 3.48 -8.07 -13.54
N LEU A 38 3.06 -6.80 -13.54
CA LEU A 38 3.77 -5.72 -14.22
C LEU A 38 5.18 -5.48 -13.65
N VAL A 39 5.33 -5.54 -12.32
CA VAL A 39 6.63 -5.34 -11.67
C VAL A 39 7.51 -6.59 -11.70
N ASN A 40 6.97 -7.73 -12.05
CA ASN A 40 7.68 -9.00 -12.27
C ASN A 40 8.65 -9.34 -11.12
N LYS A 41 8.18 -9.39 -9.89
CA LYS A 41 8.94 -9.71 -8.66
C LYS A 41 10.10 -8.74 -8.33
N LYS A 42 10.26 -7.63 -9.06
CA LYS A 42 11.32 -6.64 -8.78
C LYS A 42 11.13 -5.92 -7.44
N CYS A 43 9.88 -5.74 -7.03
CA CYS A 43 9.52 -5.15 -5.74
C CYS A 43 8.15 -5.70 -5.29
N LYS A 44 7.79 -5.47 -4.03
CA LYS A 44 6.46 -5.81 -3.50
C LYS A 44 5.45 -4.72 -3.85
N ILE A 45 4.24 -5.10 -4.20
CA ILE A 45 3.09 -4.20 -4.35
C ILE A 45 2.32 -4.17 -3.05
N CYS A 46 2.16 -2.99 -2.46
CA CYS A 46 1.47 -2.78 -1.19
C CYS A 46 0.19 -1.95 -1.35
N CYS A 47 -0.84 -2.26 -0.56
CA CYS A 47 -1.96 -1.34 -0.37
C CYS A 47 -1.58 -0.21 0.60
N THR A 48 -2.52 0.68 0.86
CA THR A 48 -2.42 1.76 1.86
C THR A 48 -3.54 1.65 2.90
N ARG A 49 -3.72 2.70 3.73
CA ARG A 49 -4.90 2.88 4.58
C ARG A 49 -6.04 3.66 3.91
N LYS A 50 -5.88 4.05 2.64
CA LYS A 50 -6.93 4.69 1.83
C LYS A 50 -7.94 3.62 1.38
N THR A 51 -8.79 3.21 2.29
CA THR A 51 -9.82 2.16 2.12
C THR A 51 -11.20 2.75 2.26
N ILE A 52 -12.21 2.10 1.68
CA ILE A 52 -13.60 2.46 1.95
C ILE A 52 -13.88 2.23 3.44
N PRO A 53 -14.53 3.18 4.13
CA PRO A 53 -14.93 3.00 5.52
C PRO A 53 -15.64 1.65 5.73
N THR A 54 -15.38 0.99 6.83
CA THR A 54 -15.89 -0.33 7.21
C THR A 54 -15.35 -1.52 6.40
N LEU A 55 -14.93 -1.36 5.15
CA LEU A 55 -14.51 -2.46 4.25
C LEU A 55 -13.01 -2.78 4.29
N ARG A 56 -12.19 -2.15 5.15
CA ARG A 56 -10.73 -2.32 5.16
C ARG A 56 -10.28 -3.78 5.25
N VAL A 57 -10.94 -4.59 6.08
CA VAL A 57 -10.60 -6.01 6.26
C VAL A 57 -10.70 -6.75 4.92
N MET A 58 -11.86 -6.64 4.28
CA MET A 58 -12.13 -7.31 3.00
C MET A 58 -11.24 -6.80 1.88
N GLN A 59 -11.04 -5.48 1.79
CA GLN A 59 -10.20 -4.87 0.78
C GLN A 59 -8.72 -5.29 0.92
N LYS A 60 -8.18 -5.33 2.13
CA LYS A 60 -6.82 -5.81 2.38
C LYS A 60 -6.67 -7.33 2.17
N TYR A 61 -7.71 -8.10 2.44
CA TYR A 61 -7.77 -9.51 2.07
C TYR A 61 -7.68 -9.70 0.54
N ALA A 62 -8.47 -8.94 -0.22
CA ALA A 62 -8.42 -8.96 -1.68
C ALA A 62 -7.04 -8.59 -2.26
N VAL A 63 -6.35 -7.62 -1.66
CA VAL A 63 -4.97 -7.29 -2.04
C VAL A 63 -4.04 -8.49 -1.88
N LYS A 64 -4.15 -9.25 -0.79
CA LYS A 64 -3.37 -10.50 -0.61
C LYS A 64 -3.71 -11.54 -1.67
N LEU A 65 -4.98 -11.75 -1.96
CA LEU A 65 -5.42 -12.68 -3.02
C LEU A 65 -4.86 -12.30 -4.39
N GLY A 66 -4.73 -10.99 -4.68
CA GLY A 66 -4.09 -10.50 -5.89
C GLY A 66 -2.55 -10.65 -5.92
N GLY A 67 -1.93 -11.19 -4.87
CA GLY A 67 -0.48 -11.37 -4.75
C GLY A 67 0.25 -10.13 -4.20
N GLY A 68 -0.49 -9.12 -3.73
CA GLY A 68 0.05 -7.96 -3.05
C GLY A 68 0.35 -8.20 -1.57
N THR A 69 0.92 -7.20 -0.93
CA THR A 69 1.18 -7.16 0.51
C THR A 69 0.39 -6.05 1.18
N ASN A 70 0.14 -6.18 2.47
CA ASN A 70 -0.57 -5.16 3.22
C ASN A 70 0.42 -4.24 3.94
N HIS A 71 0.20 -2.95 3.86
CA HIS A 71 0.74 -1.96 4.78
C HIS A 71 -0.02 -2.06 6.12
N ARG A 72 0.44 -1.33 7.16
CA ARG A 72 -0.22 -1.28 8.48
C ARG A 72 -1.74 -1.21 8.36
N PHE A 73 -2.42 -1.93 9.23
CA PHE A 73 -3.88 -2.00 9.23
C PHE A 73 -4.49 -0.78 9.94
N ASN A 74 -3.86 -0.40 11.05
CA ASN A 74 -4.28 0.73 11.90
C ASN A 74 -3.08 1.56 12.37
N LEU A 75 -3.31 2.54 13.24
CA LEU A 75 -2.26 3.43 13.76
C LEU A 75 -1.41 2.76 14.84
N SER A 76 -1.89 1.66 15.44
CA SER A 76 -1.17 0.95 16.50
C SER A 76 -0.14 -0.04 15.97
N ASP A 77 -0.23 -0.48 14.71
CA ASP A 77 0.64 -1.52 14.15
C ASP A 77 2.06 -1.03 13.89
N GLU A 78 2.19 0.21 13.41
CA GLU A 78 3.46 0.75 12.93
C GLU A 78 3.44 2.28 13.02
N PHE A 79 4.55 2.86 13.44
CA PHE A 79 4.76 4.30 13.33
C PHE A 79 4.99 4.69 11.87
N LEU A 80 4.27 5.70 11.40
CA LEU A 80 4.52 6.33 10.10
C LEU A 80 4.62 7.83 10.33
N ILE A 81 5.84 8.33 10.23
CA ILE A 81 6.13 9.76 10.31
C ILE A 81 5.93 10.35 8.92
N LYS A 82 5.13 11.40 8.82
CA LYS A 82 4.72 12.05 7.58
C LYS A 82 5.00 13.56 7.62
N ASP A 83 4.89 14.19 6.45
CA ASP A 83 4.97 15.63 6.24
C ASP A 83 4.18 16.43 7.31
N ASN A 84 2.92 16.10 7.53
CA ASN A 84 2.06 16.76 8.52
C ASN A 84 2.59 16.67 9.97
N HIS A 85 3.38 15.67 10.29
CA HIS A 85 4.01 15.56 11.61
C HIS A 85 5.24 16.47 11.72
N ILE A 86 5.91 16.73 10.61
CA ILE A 86 7.15 17.53 10.55
C ILE A 86 6.84 19.03 10.59
N ALA A 87 5.61 19.47 10.27
CA ALA A 87 5.21 20.87 10.20
C ALA A 87 5.49 21.68 11.48
N GLY A 88 5.63 21.05 12.65
CA GLY A 88 5.92 21.70 13.94
C GLY A 88 7.25 21.28 14.57
N SER A 89 8.08 20.45 13.90
CA SER A 89 9.34 19.94 14.45
C SER A 89 10.26 19.44 13.34
N ASP A 90 11.55 19.30 13.62
CA ASP A 90 12.47 18.70 12.66
C ASP A 90 12.31 17.18 12.58
N ILE A 91 12.57 16.61 11.41
CA ILE A 91 12.38 15.19 11.12
C ILE A 91 13.25 14.30 12.01
N LYS A 92 14.48 14.72 12.32
CA LYS A 92 15.44 13.95 13.14
C LYS A 92 14.96 13.80 14.57
N THR A 93 14.42 14.86 15.15
CA THR A 93 13.82 14.86 16.49
C THR A 93 12.62 13.92 16.55
N LEU A 94 11.71 13.99 15.58
CA LEU A 94 10.53 13.11 15.53
C LEU A 94 10.89 11.64 15.38
N VAL A 95 11.86 11.31 14.49
CA VAL A 95 12.35 9.94 14.31
C VAL A 95 12.99 9.43 15.61
N SER A 96 13.80 10.25 16.28
CA SER A 96 14.43 9.90 17.56
C SER A 96 13.41 9.62 18.65
N LEU A 97 12.37 10.45 18.73
CA LEU A 97 11.24 10.25 19.65
C LEU A 97 10.47 8.95 19.34
N ALA A 98 10.21 8.67 18.06
CA ALA A 98 9.56 7.43 17.65
C ALA A 98 10.41 6.20 17.99
N ILE A 99 11.73 6.26 17.81
CA ILE A 99 12.66 5.19 18.17
C ILE A 99 12.58 4.89 19.69
N LYS A 100 12.57 5.94 20.52
CA LYS A 100 12.45 5.81 21.98
C LYS A 100 11.13 5.15 22.39
N ASN A 101 10.03 5.41 21.67
CA ASN A 101 8.68 5.01 22.04
C ASN A 101 8.13 3.81 21.25
N LYS A 102 8.88 3.21 20.34
CA LYS A 102 8.36 2.19 19.38
C LYS A 102 7.85 0.91 20.03
N LYS A 103 8.34 0.53 21.20
CA LYS A 103 7.91 -0.70 21.94
C LYS A 103 7.81 -1.92 21.01
N GLY A 104 8.87 -2.20 20.23
CA GLY A 104 8.92 -3.31 19.26
C GLY A 104 8.25 -3.07 17.91
N ARG A 105 7.46 -2.00 17.75
CA ARG A 105 6.80 -1.68 16.47
C ARG A 105 7.78 -1.16 15.43
N LYS A 106 7.45 -1.39 14.17
CA LYS A 106 8.19 -0.82 13.04
C LYS A 106 8.00 0.70 12.96
N ILE A 107 8.99 1.36 12.37
CA ILE A 107 8.93 2.79 12.06
C ILE A 107 9.20 2.96 10.58
N THR A 108 8.26 3.56 9.86
CA THR A 108 8.42 4.06 8.50
C THR A 108 8.51 5.58 8.55
N VAL A 109 9.46 6.15 7.84
CA VAL A 109 9.66 7.60 7.73
C VAL A 109 9.46 8.02 6.29
N GLU A 110 8.48 8.90 6.08
CA GLU A 110 8.20 9.51 4.78
C GLU A 110 9.12 10.71 4.57
N VAL A 111 9.71 10.78 3.37
CA VAL A 111 10.59 11.87 2.95
C VAL A 111 10.17 12.39 1.57
N ASP A 112 10.13 13.72 1.40
CA ASP A 112 9.76 14.39 0.16
C ASP A 112 10.98 14.74 -0.70
N ASN A 113 12.18 14.72 -0.12
CA ASN A 113 13.42 15.07 -0.80
C ASN A 113 14.64 14.38 -0.16
N LEU A 114 15.78 14.47 -0.85
CA LEU A 114 17.02 13.83 -0.39
C LEU A 114 17.63 14.51 0.85
N ASN A 115 17.40 15.80 1.06
CA ASN A 115 17.89 16.49 2.25
C ASN A 115 17.24 15.96 3.53
N GLN A 116 15.93 15.67 3.49
CA GLN A 116 15.26 15.01 4.61
C GLN A 116 15.81 13.59 4.85
N LEU A 117 16.11 12.85 3.77
CA LEU A 117 16.75 11.55 3.88
C LEU A 117 18.11 11.66 4.58
N GLU A 118 18.97 12.58 4.17
CA GLU A 118 20.30 12.79 4.76
C GLU A 118 20.24 13.07 6.27
N GLN A 119 19.25 13.85 6.72
CA GLN A 119 19.06 14.18 8.15
C GLN A 119 18.75 12.97 9.02
N ILE A 120 18.14 11.93 8.46
CA ILE A 120 17.74 10.73 9.19
C ILE A 120 18.65 9.52 8.95
N MET A 121 19.63 9.64 8.07
CA MET A 121 20.61 8.58 7.85
C MET A 121 21.37 8.24 9.13
N GLY A 122 21.55 6.93 9.39
CA GLY A 122 22.21 6.45 10.60
C GLY A 122 21.27 6.27 11.82
N LEU A 123 20.05 6.77 11.80
CA LEU A 123 19.05 6.50 12.84
C LEU A 123 18.49 5.08 12.69
N LYS A 124 18.13 4.42 13.81
CA LYS A 124 17.68 3.00 13.83
C LYS A 124 16.17 2.86 13.64
N PHE A 125 15.70 3.02 12.42
CA PHE A 125 14.31 2.76 12.03
C PHE A 125 14.25 1.71 10.88
N ASN A 126 13.05 1.39 10.37
CA ASN A 126 12.88 0.22 9.50
C ASN A 126 12.79 0.57 8.02
N THR A 127 11.98 1.56 7.65
CA THR A 127 11.64 1.83 6.25
C THR A 127 11.71 3.31 5.94
N VAL A 128 12.31 3.67 4.81
CA VAL A 128 12.19 5.00 4.19
C VAL A 128 11.11 4.93 3.12
N LEU A 129 10.13 5.81 3.20
CA LEU A 129 9.11 6.00 2.18
C LEU A 129 9.39 7.29 1.43
N PHE A 130 9.64 7.16 0.13
CA PHE A 130 9.83 8.27 -0.81
C PHE A 130 8.48 8.67 -1.38
N ASP A 131 7.98 9.86 -1.04
CA ASP A 131 6.68 10.33 -1.52
C ASP A 131 6.82 11.24 -2.74
N ASN A 132 6.06 10.94 -3.78
CA ASN A 132 5.95 11.73 -5.01
C ASN A 132 7.27 12.09 -5.71
N MET A 133 8.36 11.34 -5.50
CA MET A 133 9.65 11.60 -6.13
C MET A 133 9.67 11.17 -7.60
N ASN A 134 10.31 11.98 -8.46
CA ASN A 134 10.63 11.55 -9.81
C ASN A 134 11.65 10.39 -9.82
N ASN A 135 11.69 9.63 -10.92
CA ASN A 135 12.50 8.40 -11.00
C ASN A 135 14.01 8.62 -10.77
N LYS A 136 14.56 9.79 -11.17
CA LYS A 136 15.97 10.12 -11.00
C LYS A 136 16.28 10.31 -9.51
N THR A 137 15.50 11.12 -8.83
CA THR A 137 15.61 11.39 -7.39
C THR A 137 15.36 10.11 -6.58
N LEU A 138 14.30 9.36 -6.92
CA LEU A 138 13.98 8.08 -6.27
C LEU A 138 15.15 7.09 -6.36
N LYS A 139 15.74 6.93 -7.56
CA LYS A 139 16.89 6.03 -7.76
C LYS A 139 18.11 6.45 -6.92
N ALA A 140 18.37 7.75 -6.80
CA ALA A 140 19.42 8.27 -5.93
C ALA A 140 19.13 7.97 -4.45
N GLY A 141 17.92 8.26 -3.98
CA GLY A 141 17.49 7.96 -2.62
C GLY A 141 17.54 6.47 -2.27
N VAL A 142 17.09 5.61 -3.18
CA VAL A 142 17.18 4.15 -3.02
C VAL A 142 18.67 3.72 -2.88
N LYS A 143 19.56 4.25 -3.71
CA LYS A 143 21.00 3.93 -3.63
C LYS A 143 21.61 4.33 -2.27
N MET A 144 21.17 5.46 -1.70
CA MET A 144 21.63 5.93 -0.39
C MET A 144 21.07 5.07 0.75
N ALA A 145 19.77 4.75 0.69
CA ALA A 145 19.03 4.19 1.81
C ALA A 145 19.04 2.65 1.89
N LYS A 146 19.08 1.95 0.76
CA LYS A 146 18.83 0.49 0.65
C LYS A 146 19.76 -0.39 1.48
N LYS A 147 20.98 0.07 1.77
CA LYS A 147 21.92 -0.68 2.62
C LYS A 147 21.48 -0.71 4.09
N TYR A 148 20.67 0.25 4.52
CA TYR A 148 20.33 0.49 5.92
C TYR A 148 18.83 0.28 6.22
N TYR A 149 17.97 0.51 5.22
CA TYR A 149 16.51 0.55 5.38
C TYR A 149 15.81 -0.21 4.25
N GLU A 150 14.63 -0.75 4.53
CA GLU A 150 13.68 -1.11 3.49
C GLU A 150 13.24 0.17 2.77
N THR A 151 13.19 0.15 1.45
CA THR A 151 12.86 1.33 0.63
C THR A 151 11.46 1.18 0.04
N GLU A 152 10.66 2.22 0.17
CA GLU A 152 9.28 2.26 -0.32
C GLU A 152 9.06 3.49 -1.20
N ALA A 153 8.36 3.32 -2.33
CA ALA A 153 7.89 4.43 -3.15
C ALA A 153 6.37 4.59 -3.02
N SER A 154 5.92 5.83 -2.90
CA SER A 154 4.51 6.23 -2.82
C SER A 154 4.23 7.45 -3.69
N GLY A 155 2.94 7.74 -3.91
CA GLY A 155 2.48 8.94 -4.61
C GLY A 155 2.18 8.74 -6.09
N ASN A 156 0.92 8.96 -6.48
CA ASN A 156 0.43 9.01 -7.88
C ASN A 156 0.84 7.84 -8.79
N ILE A 157 0.99 6.63 -8.23
CA ILE A 157 1.45 5.45 -8.94
C ILE A 157 0.29 4.77 -9.66
N ASN A 158 0.49 4.49 -10.96
CA ASN A 158 -0.46 3.81 -11.83
C ASN A 158 0.25 2.75 -12.69
N LEU A 159 -0.50 2.01 -13.52
CA LEU A 159 0.07 0.94 -14.37
C LEU A 159 1.13 1.45 -15.36
N LYS A 160 1.04 2.72 -15.82
CA LYS A 160 2.02 3.29 -16.75
C LYS A 160 3.35 3.63 -16.06
N THR A 161 3.32 3.98 -14.76
CA THR A 161 4.48 4.44 -14.00
C THR A 161 5.14 3.32 -13.18
N ALA A 162 4.38 2.33 -12.69
CA ALA A 162 4.84 1.32 -11.75
C ALA A 162 6.08 0.54 -12.21
N LYS A 163 6.17 0.18 -13.50
CA LYS A 163 7.33 -0.55 -14.05
C LYS A 163 8.62 0.27 -13.97
N LYS A 164 8.56 1.59 -14.25
CA LYS A 164 9.71 2.50 -14.15
C LYS A 164 10.13 2.69 -12.70
N ILE A 165 9.17 2.84 -11.78
CA ILE A 165 9.42 2.96 -10.35
C ILE A 165 10.08 1.68 -9.82
N ALA A 166 9.56 0.49 -10.15
CA ALA A 166 10.17 -0.78 -9.77
C ALA A 166 11.62 -0.93 -10.29
N SER A 167 11.94 -0.36 -11.45
CA SER A 167 13.30 -0.39 -12.02
C SER A 167 14.31 0.50 -11.29
N THR A 168 13.88 1.36 -10.37
CA THR A 168 14.79 2.14 -9.50
C THR A 168 15.46 1.28 -8.44
N GLY A 169 14.96 0.06 -8.22
CA GLY A 169 15.46 -0.87 -7.22
C GLY A 169 14.80 -0.74 -5.84
N VAL A 170 13.71 0.02 -5.73
CA VAL A 170 12.90 0.12 -4.51
C VAL A 170 12.36 -1.26 -4.10
N ASP A 171 12.26 -1.52 -2.78
CA ASP A 171 11.86 -2.83 -2.28
C ASP A 171 10.34 -3.04 -2.31
N ARG A 172 9.56 -1.97 -2.13
CA ARG A 172 8.10 -2.01 -2.21
C ARG A 172 7.50 -0.71 -2.77
N ILE A 173 6.31 -0.82 -3.32
CA ILE A 173 5.54 0.29 -3.90
C ILE A 173 4.16 0.30 -3.27
N SER A 174 3.80 1.41 -2.61
CA SER A 174 2.47 1.62 -2.02
C SER A 174 1.54 2.32 -2.98
N ILE A 175 0.39 1.71 -3.23
CA ILE A 175 -0.56 2.12 -4.27
C ILE A 175 -1.95 2.30 -3.68
N GLY A 176 -2.40 3.54 -3.57
CA GLY A 176 -3.72 3.86 -3.02
C GLY A 176 -4.90 3.42 -3.91
N ILE A 177 -4.74 3.55 -5.23
CA ILE A 177 -5.81 3.20 -6.20
C ILE A 177 -6.20 1.72 -6.19
N LEU A 178 -5.44 0.84 -5.51
CA LEU A 178 -5.82 -0.55 -5.32
C LEU A 178 -7.10 -0.71 -4.49
N THR A 179 -7.38 0.26 -3.62
CA THR A 179 -8.49 0.14 -2.65
C THR A 179 -9.51 1.27 -2.73
N HIS A 180 -9.11 2.49 -3.13
CA HIS A 180 -10.06 3.61 -3.18
C HIS A 180 -10.65 3.90 -4.56
N SER A 181 -10.06 3.36 -5.66
CA SER A 181 -10.50 3.67 -7.04
C SER A 181 -10.34 2.46 -7.94
N VAL A 182 -11.04 1.39 -7.59
CA VAL A 182 -11.03 0.14 -8.35
C VAL A 182 -12.33 -0.04 -9.11
N SER A 183 -12.23 -0.53 -10.34
CA SER A 183 -13.41 -0.97 -11.10
C SER A 183 -13.86 -2.33 -10.61
N ALA A 184 -15.14 -2.49 -10.36
CA ALA A 184 -15.76 -3.77 -10.03
C ALA A 184 -15.67 -4.74 -11.22
N VAL A 185 -15.60 -6.03 -10.93
CA VAL A 185 -15.80 -7.09 -11.94
C VAL A 185 -17.27 -7.37 -12.05
N ASP A 186 -17.78 -7.46 -13.27
CA ASP A 186 -19.21 -7.75 -13.50
C ASP A 186 -19.51 -9.24 -13.24
N PHE A 187 -20.33 -9.51 -12.23
CA PHE A 187 -20.86 -10.82 -11.89
C PHE A 187 -22.38 -10.81 -11.99
N LYS A 188 -22.93 -11.91 -12.45
CA LYS A 188 -24.39 -12.15 -12.48
C LYS A 188 -24.72 -13.46 -11.79
N LEU A 189 -25.93 -13.56 -11.25
CA LEU A 189 -26.57 -14.79 -10.84
C LEU A 189 -27.39 -15.32 -12.02
N GLU A 190 -27.29 -16.60 -12.29
CA GLU A 190 -28.15 -17.34 -13.23
C GLU A 190 -28.87 -18.42 -12.42
N ILE A 191 -30.21 -18.52 -12.61
CA ILE A 191 -31.08 -19.49 -11.97
C ILE A 191 -31.51 -20.50 -13.00
#